data_f1363c8ae240c6eca406983782afa9ca
#
_entry.id   f1363c8ae240c6eca406983782afa9ca
#
_cell.length_a   1.000
_cell.length_b   1.000
_cell.length_c   1.000
_cell.angle_alpha   90.00
_cell.angle_beta   90.00
_cell.angle_gamma   90.00
#
_symmetry.space_group_name_H-M   'P 1'
#
loop_
_entity.id
_entity.type
_entity.pdbx_description
1 polymer ?
#
loop_
_entity_poly.entity_id
_entity_poly.type
_entity_poly.pdbx_seq_one_letter_code
_entity_poly.pdbx_strand_id
1 'polypeptide(L)'
;MNRSDKIIAVKPLDDPSNSFVRLFSVAVAQQGYQISDFDWRGIAGSGVDAAILHWPYELLGLGGVKGIGRYLDFYRKMAAARKAGTKIIWVAHNARPHDGGWMSSLLMRRFIASIDGILHLSHHSRELVDALYAPPSRIAQAETVHGHYLDVTETPTQAAPDLGRGVRLAYFGQIRRYKNVELLAGLVAGLPEVSLVVAGRRSHADVAASIEAVAVSAPNITLDMRSEPLPDADIERCVDEAHGIVLPYRAILNSGAAIFALSRGRPVLAPRTGSLPELQQMIGENWVQLYDGEVDRKTIAAFAEWLRGRALQGKPDLSPLSWDRVGKDVAGLLDTVIAG
;
A
#
# COMPACT_ATOMS: atom_id res chain seq x y z
N MET A 1 -24.37 -6.20 -19.97
CA MET A 1 -23.14 -5.88 -20.76
C MET A 1 -22.29 -7.14 -20.81
N ASN A 2 -21.79 -7.53 -22.01
CA ASN A 2 -20.84 -8.64 -22.10
C ASN A 2 -19.43 -8.14 -21.76
N ARG A 3 -18.89 -8.56 -20.61
CA ARG A 3 -17.57 -8.10 -20.12
C ARG A 3 -16.41 -8.59 -20.98
N SER A 4 -16.56 -9.75 -21.64
CA SER A 4 -15.52 -10.35 -22.49
C SER A 4 -15.16 -9.50 -23.72
N ASP A 5 -16.04 -8.57 -24.10
CA ASP A 5 -15.83 -7.66 -25.23
C ASP A 5 -15.24 -6.31 -24.80
N LYS A 6 -15.00 -6.15 -23.48
CA LYS A 6 -14.52 -4.89 -22.89
C LYS A 6 -13.03 -4.96 -22.57
N ILE A 7 -12.32 -3.92 -23.03
CA ILE A 7 -10.87 -3.77 -22.84
C ILE A 7 -10.59 -2.74 -21.76
N ILE A 8 -9.87 -3.16 -20.71
CA ILE A 8 -9.46 -2.33 -19.59
C ILE A 8 -7.95 -2.16 -19.61
N ALA A 9 -7.49 -0.94 -19.80
CA ALA A 9 -6.07 -0.61 -19.72
C ALA A 9 -5.67 -0.27 -18.28
N VAL A 10 -4.59 -0.83 -17.77
CA VAL A 10 -4.13 -0.62 -16.37
C VAL A 10 -2.75 0.06 -16.36
N LYS A 11 -2.58 1.10 -15.52
CA LYS A 11 -1.32 1.84 -15.36
C LYS A 11 -0.85 1.89 -13.91
N PRO A 12 0.31 1.30 -13.60
CA PRO A 12 1.04 0.32 -14.42
C PRO A 12 0.29 -1.01 -14.46
N LEU A 13 0.55 -1.84 -15.49
CA LEU A 13 -0.01 -3.18 -15.59
C LEU A 13 0.75 -4.15 -14.66
N ASP A 14 2.06 -3.99 -14.60
CA ASP A 14 2.96 -4.72 -13.72
C ASP A 14 4.02 -3.78 -13.15
N ASP A 15 4.45 -4.05 -11.92
CA ASP A 15 5.54 -3.35 -11.25
C ASP A 15 6.35 -4.39 -10.46
N PRO A 16 7.59 -4.71 -10.89
CA PRO A 16 8.43 -5.68 -10.21
C PRO A 16 8.66 -5.38 -8.72
N SER A 17 8.51 -4.11 -8.32
CA SER A 17 8.64 -3.69 -6.92
C SER A 17 7.33 -3.73 -6.13
N ASN A 18 6.20 -4.05 -6.78
CA ASN A 18 4.88 -4.01 -6.14
C ASN A 18 3.89 -5.00 -6.77
N SER A 19 3.87 -6.20 -6.25
CA SER A 19 3.01 -7.30 -6.70
C SER A 19 1.50 -6.99 -6.66
N PHE A 20 1.07 -5.97 -5.90
CA PHE A 20 -0.33 -5.55 -5.84
C PHE A 20 -0.92 -5.29 -7.22
N VAL A 21 -0.19 -4.59 -8.09
CA VAL A 21 -0.70 -4.19 -9.41
C VAL A 21 -1.00 -5.40 -10.30
N ARG A 22 -0.08 -6.36 -10.30
CA ARG A 22 -0.25 -7.61 -11.04
C ARG A 22 -1.43 -8.42 -10.51
N LEU A 23 -1.53 -8.58 -9.18
CA LEU A 23 -2.64 -9.30 -8.54
C LEU A 23 -3.98 -8.61 -8.81
N PHE A 24 -4.02 -7.28 -8.74
CA PHE A 24 -5.19 -6.48 -9.09
C PHE A 24 -5.63 -6.71 -10.53
N SER A 25 -4.70 -6.66 -11.49
CA SER A 25 -4.98 -6.88 -12.90
C SER A 25 -5.52 -8.29 -13.18
N VAL A 26 -4.95 -9.31 -12.51
CA VAL A 26 -5.45 -10.70 -12.59
C VAL A 26 -6.86 -10.80 -12.02
N ALA A 27 -7.13 -10.18 -10.86
CA ALA A 27 -8.47 -10.21 -10.25
C ALA A 27 -9.53 -9.58 -11.15
N VAL A 28 -9.20 -8.48 -11.84
CA VAL A 28 -10.11 -7.85 -12.81
C VAL A 28 -10.32 -8.74 -14.05
N ALA A 29 -9.24 -9.35 -14.57
CA ALA A 29 -9.34 -10.30 -15.69
C ALA A 29 -10.25 -11.49 -15.36
N GLN A 30 -10.18 -12.03 -14.15
CA GLN A 30 -11.03 -13.12 -13.67
C GLN A 30 -12.53 -12.76 -13.63
N GLN A 31 -12.88 -11.46 -13.65
CA GLN A 31 -14.27 -11.02 -13.78
C GLN A 31 -14.77 -10.96 -15.23
N GLY A 32 -13.95 -11.41 -16.18
CA GLY A 32 -14.29 -11.55 -17.59
C GLY A 32 -13.87 -10.36 -18.46
N TYR A 33 -13.14 -9.38 -17.97
CA TYR A 33 -12.61 -8.27 -18.76
C TYR A 33 -11.31 -8.66 -19.48
N GLN A 34 -11.07 -8.07 -20.64
CA GLN A 34 -9.76 -8.12 -21.30
C GLN A 34 -8.85 -7.03 -20.70
N ILE A 35 -7.67 -7.43 -20.22
CA ILE A 35 -6.70 -6.51 -19.62
C ILE A 35 -5.61 -6.21 -20.64
N SER A 36 -5.27 -4.93 -20.78
CA SER A 36 -4.18 -4.45 -21.63
C SER A 36 -3.25 -3.52 -20.86
N ASP A 37 -2.01 -3.42 -21.35
CA ASP A 37 -1.10 -2.38 -20.85
C ASP A 37 -1.58 -0.99 -21.28
N PHE A 38 -1.30 -0.01 -20.42
CA PHE A 38 -1.71 1.35 -20.65
C PHE A 38 -0.73 2.08 -21.57
N ASP A 39 -1.16 2.37 -22.80
CA ASP A 39 -0.46 3.28 -23.69
C ASP A 39 -1.38 4.43 -24.12
N TRP A 40 -0.95 5.67 -23.88
CA TRP A 40 -1.69 6.86 -24.30
C TRP A 40 -1.96 6.92 -25.81
N ARG A 41 -1.05 6.38 -26.63
CA ARG A 41 -1.21 6.37 -28.09
C ARG A 41 -2.23 5.32 -28.51
N GLY A 42 -2.19 4.16 -27.86
CA GLY A 42 -3.14 3.07 -28.08
C GLY A 42 -4.56 3.46 -27.62
N ILE A 43 -4.72 4.07 -26.46
CA ILE A 43 -6.04 4.44 -25.89
C ILE A 43 -6.81 5.38 -26.81
N ALA A 44 -6.17 6.36 -27.42
CA ALA A 44 -6.84 7.33 -28.31
C ALA A 44 -7.34 6.74 -29.63
N GLY A 45 -6.98 5.48 -29.97
CA GLY A 45 -7.32 4.84 -31.25
C GLY A 45 -7.81 3.39 -31.17
N SER A 46 -7.80 2.73 -30.02
CA SER A 46 -7.85 1.26 -29.93
C SER A 46 -9.11 0.66 -29.30
N GLY A 47 -10.17 1.43 -29.06
CA GLY A 47 -11.40 0.87 -28.48
C GLY A 47 -11.27 0.43 -27.01
N VAL A 48 -10.37 1.04 -26.24
CA VAL A 48 -10.26 0.82 -24.79
C VAL A 48 -11.49 1.42 -24.10
N ASP A 49 -12.23 0.60 -23.36
CA ASP A 49 -13.47 1.01 -22.68
C ASP A 49 -13.18 1.80 -21.40
N ALA A 50 -12.19 1.36 -20.62
CA ALA A 50 -11.76 2.09 -19.43
C ALA A 50 -10.25 1.99 -19.20
N ALA A 51 -9.69 3.03 -18.55
CA ALA A 51 -8.31 3.08 -18.10
C ALA A 51 -8.25 3.23 -16.57
N ILE A 52 -7.55 2.33 -15.89
CA ILE A 52 -7.35 2.33 -14.44
C ILE A 52 -5.96 2.88 -14.13
N LEU A 53 -5.91 3.96 -13.31
CA LEU A 53 -4.68 4.65 -12.92
C LEU A 53 -4.42 4.43 -11.43
N HIS A 54 -3.29 3.79 -11.08
CA HIS A 54 -2.92 3.55 -9.67
C HIS A 54 -2.24 4.76 -9.01
N TRP A 55 -1.29 5.40 -9.71
CA TRP A 55 -0.51 6.54 -9.16
C TRP A 55 -0.47 7.71 -10.15
N PRO A 56 -1.57 8.47 -10.29
CA PRO A 56 -1.64 9.59 -11.25
C PRO A 56 -0.63 10.70 -10.94
N TYR A 57 -0.11 10.80 -9.72
CA TYR A 57 0.89 11.80 -9.32
C TYR A 57 2.17 11.73 -10.14
N GLU A 58 2.61 10.52 -10.50
CA GLU A 58 3.79 10.30 -11.34
C GLU A 58 3.58 10.85 -12.74
N LEU A 59 2.34 10.81 -13.22
CA LEU A 59 1.93 11.32 -14.53
C LEU A 59 1.70 12.84 -14.50
N LEU A 60 1.33 13.41 -13.36
CA LEU A 60 1.07 14.83 -13.18
C LEU A 60 2.36 15.69 -13.10
N GLY A 61 3.53 15.06 -12.99
CA GLY A 61 4.84 15.69 -13.18
C GLY A 61 5.10 16.88 -12.26
N LEU A 62 4.95 16.70 -10.95
CA LEU A 62 5.12 17.76 -9.96
C LEU A 62 6.59 18.20 -9.87
N GLY A 63 6.93 19.34 -10.45
CA GLY A 63 8.23 19.99 -10.26
C GLY A 63 8.69 20.88 -11.42
N GLY A 64 8.88 22.19 -11.17
CA GLY A 64 9.48 23.18 -12.05
C GLY A 64 8.77 23.41 -13.39
N VAL A 65 9.40 24.20 -14.28
CA VAL A 65 8.86 24.54 -15.62
C VAL A 65 8.62 23.28 -16.48
N LYS A 66 9.49 22.26 -16.35
CA LYS A 66 9.30 20.97 -17.04
C LYS A 66 8.06 20.22 -16.54
N GLY A 67 7.62 20.44 -15.32
CA GLY A 67 6.39 19.88 -14.76
C GLY A 67 5.14 20.43 -15.42
N ILE A 68 5.10 21.71 -15.78
CA ILE A 68 3.95 22.33 -16.48
C ILE A 68 3.73 21.67 -17.84
N GLY A 69 4.79 21.44 -18.62
CA GLY A 69 4.69 20.77 -19.90
C GLY A 69 4.13 19.34 -19.80
N ARG A 70 4.60 18.56 -18.82
CA ARG A 70 4.08 17.20 -18.53
C ARG A 70 2.61 17.23 -18.11
N TYR A 71 2.24 18.17 -17.27
CA TYR A 71 0.87 18.38 -16.83
C TYR A 71 -0.07 18.67 -18.02
N LEU A 72 0.29 19.61 -18.89
CA LEU A 72 -0.50 19.94 -20.08
C LEU A 72 -0.60 18.75 -21.05
N ASP A 73 0.49 18.02 -21.26
CA ASP A 73 0.50 16.81 -22.09
C ASP A 73 -0.40 15.71 -21.50
N PHE A 74 -0.35 15.50 -20.19
CA PHE A 74 -1.22 14.56 -19.50
C PHE A 74 -2.70 14.89 -19.72
N TYR A 75 -3.11 16.15 -19.50
CA TYR A 75 -4.50 16.53 -19.70
C TYR A 75 -4.95 16.50 -21.16
N ARG A 76 -4.06 16.82 -22.10
CA ARG A 76 -4.34 16.66 -23.52
C ARG A 76 -4.61 15.20 -23.87
N LYS A 77 -3.80 14.29 -23.36
CA LYS A 77 -3.95 12.84 -23.55
C LYS A 77 -5.22 12.30 -22.90
N MET A 78 -5.53 12.72 -21.68
CA MET A 78 -6.79 12.39 -21.03
C MET A 78 -8.01 12.87 -21.84
N ALA A 79 -7.97 14.10 -22.32
CA ALA A 79 -9.06 14.64 -23.14
C ALA A 79 -9.24 13.86 -24.46
N ALA A 80 -8.14 13.44 -25.09
CA ALA A 80 -8.19 12.61 -26.29
C ALA A 80 -8.79 11.22 -26.00
N ALA A 81 -8.37 10.57 -24.93
CA ALA A 81 -8.91 9.28 -24.49
C ALA A 81 -10.42 9.37 -24.22
N ARG A 82 -10.86 10.38 -23.48
CA ARG A 82 -12.28 10.58 -23.18
C ARG A 82 -13.10 10.90 -24.42
N LYS A 83 -12.55 11.66 -25.37
CA LYS A 83 -13.19 11.91 -26.67
C LYS A 83 -13.35 10.63 -27.50
N ALA A 84 -12.43 9.67 -27.32
CA ALA A 84 -12.52 8.34 -27.93
C ALA A 84 -13.51 7.40 -27.19
N GLY A 85 -14.11 7.85 -26.09
CA GLY A 85 -15.09 7.09 -25.30
C GLY A 85 -14.48 6.34 -24.09
N THR A 86 -13.14 6.40 -23.91
CA THR A 86 -12.47 5.74 -22.78
C THR A 86 -12.83 6.41 -21.45
N LYS A 87 -13.31 5.64 -20.50
CA LYS A 87 -13.57 6.08 -19.11
C LYS A 87 -12.29 6.03 -18.30
N ILE A 88 -12.11 6.97 -17.37
CA ILE A 88 -10.91 7.05 -16.52
C ILE A 88 -11.28 6.75 -15.09
N ILE A 89 -10.62 5.76 -14.49
CA ILE A 89 -10.81 5.36 -13.10
C ILE A 89 -9.49 5.55 -12.33
N TRP A 90 -9.57 6.11 -11.15
CA TRP A 90 -8.44 6.24 -10.23
C TRP A 90 -8.57 5.25 -9.06
N VAL A 91 -7.49 4.51 -8.77
CA VAL A 91 -7.36 3.73 -7.53
C VAL A 91 -6.66 4.60 -6.47
N ALA A 92 -7.38 4.92 -5.41
CA ALA A 92 -6.94 5.84 -4.37
C ALA A 92 -5.99 5.18 -3.36
N HIS A 93 -4.75 4.88 -3.78
CA HIS A 93 -3.70 4.37 -2.89
C HIS A 93 -3.30 5.39 -1.84
N ASN A 94 -3.27 6.67 -2.20
CA ASN A 94 -2.93 7.79 -1.34
C ASN A 94 -3.87 8.95 -1.64
N ALA A 95 -4.43 9.58 -0.62
CA ALA A 95 -5.29 10.76 -0.82
C ALA A 95 -4.49 12.02 -1.17
N ARG A 96 -3.20 12.07 -0.79
CA ARG A 96 -2.27 13.18 -1.11
C ARG A 96 -0.94 12.62 -1.59
N PRO A 97 -0.23 13.31 -2.51
CA PRO A 97 1.17 13.04 -2.77
C PRO A 97 1.99 13.17 -1.49
N HIS A 98 2.92 12.25 -1.24
CA HIS A 98 3.72 12.24 -0.01
C HIS A 98 4.58 13.51 0.17
N ASP A 99 5.04 14.12 -0.94
CA ASP A 99 5.91 15.31 -0.94
C ASP A 99 5.23 16.53 -1.58
N GLY A 100 3.90 16.59 -1.58
CA GLY A 100 3.12 17.60 -2.30
C GLY A 100 2.73 18.82 -1.44
N GLY A 101 3.01 20.03 -1.95
CA GLY A 101 2.51 21.31 -1.40
C GLY A 101 1.06 21.62 -1.83
N TRP A 102 0.60 22.86 -1.56
CA TRP A 102 -0.77 23.34 -1.91
C TRP A 102 -1.11 23.22 -3.39
N MET A 103 -0.12 23.35 -4.27
CA MET A 103 -0.28 23.19 -5.72
C MET A 103 -0.75 21.77 -6.08
N SER A 104 -0.25 20.75 -5.36
CA SER A 104 -0.66 19.35 -5.59
C SER A 104 -2.13 19.11 -5.26
N SER A 105 -2.67 19.78 -4.25
CA SER A 105 -4.09 19.67 -3.89
C SER A 105 -5.00 20.29 -4.98
N LEU A 106 -4.61 21.41 -5.57
CA LEU A 106 -5.36 22.02 -6.68
C LEU A 106 -5.33 21.12 -7.94
N LEU A 107 -4.15 20.57 -8.27
CA LEU A 107 -4.01 19.65 -9.40
C LEU A 107 -4.81 18.37 -9.19
N MET A 108 -4.85 17.84 -7.97
CA MET A 108 -5.68 16.67 -7.64
C MET A 108 -7.17 16.97 -7.75
N ARG A 109 -7.65 18.12 -7.27
CA ARG A 109 -9.06 18.52 -7.48
C ARG A 109 -9.42 18.56 -8.96
N ARG A 110 -8.55 19.13 -9.77
CA ARG A 110 -8.75 19.19 -11.23
C ARG A 110 -8.70 17.81 -11.87
N PHE A 111 -7.78 16.95 -11.44
CA PHE A 111 -7.70 15.55 -11.89
C PHE A 111 -8.99 14.81 -11.54
N ILE A 112 -9.43 14.84 -10.28
CA ILE A 112 -10.66 14.21 -9.83
C ILE A 112 -11.86 14.74 -10.62
N ALA A 113 -11.95 16.06 -10.84
CA ALA A 113 -13.00 16.64 -11.66
C ALA A 113 -12.98 16.18 -13.13
N SER A 114 -11.94 15.51 -13.62
CA SER A 114 -11.78 15.07 -15.00
C SER A 114 -11.89 13.55 -15.22
N ILE A 115 -12.11 12.78 -14.15
CA ILE A 115 -12.25 11.31 -14.22
C ILE A 115 -13.73 10.88 -14.11
N ASP A 116 -13.97 9.59 -14.31
CA ASP A 116 -15.31 9.00 -14.34
C ASP A 116 -15.57 8.10 -13.12
N GLY A 117 -14.52 7.56 -12.47
CA GLY A 117 -14.66 6.71 -11.30
C GLY A 117 -13.50 6.80 -10.32
N ILE A 118 -13.76 6.47 -9.04
CA ILE A 118 -12.76 6.34 -7.98
C ILE A 118 -12.99 5.00 -7.28
N LEU A 119 -11.92 4.21 -7.14
CA LEU A 119 -11.90 3.02 -6.32
C LEU A 119 -11.12 3.31 -5.04
N HIS A 120 -11.76 3.19 -3.90
CA HIS A 120 -11.15 3.33 -2.58
C HIS A 120 -10.76 1.98 -2.01
N LEU A 121 -9.56 1.88 -1.43
CA LEU A 121 -9.05 0.63 -0.84
C LEU A 121 -9.42 0.48 0.65
N SER A 122 -10.27 1.34 1.18
CA SER A 122 -10.83 1.32 2.53
C SER A 122 -11.94 2.35 2.64
N HIS A 123 -12.82 2.23 3.62
CA HIS A 123 -13.82 3.24 3.95
C HIS A 123 -13.14 4.57 4.35
N HIS A 124 -12.10 4.50 5.20
CA HIS A 124 -11.32 5.69 5.56
C HIS A 124 -10.71 6.42 4.35
N SER A 125 -10.29 5.67 3.32
CA SER A 125 -9.80 6.28 2.07
C SER A 125 -10.89 7.10 1.40
N ARG A 126 -12.14 6.61 1.38
CA ARG A 126 -13.28 7.34 0.83
C ARG A 126 -13.57 8.59 1.62
N GLU A 127 -13.73 8.48 2.93
CA GLU A 127 -13.98 9.63 3.82
C GLU A 127 -12.94 10.72 3.63
N LEU A 128 -11.66 10.35 3.56
CA LEU A 128 -10.57 11.30 3.41
C LEU A 128 -10.58 11.98 2.03
N VAL A 129 -10.84 11.24 0.94
CA VAL A 129 -10.95 11.80 -0.41
C VAL A 129 -12.15 12.72 -0.52
N ASP A 130 -13.31 12.36 0.04
CA ASP A 130 -14.51 13.18 0.07
C ASP A 130 -14.27 14.49 0.87
N ALA A 131 -13.66 14.40 2.03
CA ALA A 131 -13.33 15.58 2.87
C ALA A 131 -12.32 16.53 2.19
N LEU A 132 -11.33 16.00 1.47
CA LEU A 132 -10.28 16.81 0.84
C LEU A 132 -10.70 17.42 -0.49
N TYR A 133 -11.48 16.70 -1.28
CA TYR A 133 -11.68 17.02 -2.70
C TYR A 133 -13.12 17.22 -3.09
N ALA A 134 -14.09 16.74 -2.31
CA ALA A 134 -15.52 16.78 -2.60
C ALA A 134 -15.81 16.37 -4.07
N PRO A 135 -15.56 15.11 -4.48
CA PRO A 135 -15.72 14.67 -5.85
C PRO A 135 -17.14 15.01 -6.37
N PRO A 136 -17.28 15.49 -7.61
CA PRO A 136 -18.61 15.73 -8.20
C PRO A 136 -19.47 14.47 -8.19
N SER A 137 -20.79 14.62 -7.96
CA SER A 137 -21.77 13.50 -7.84
C SER A 137 -21.85 12.61 -9.11
N ARG A 138 -21.40 13.10 -10.26
CA ARG A 138 -21.32 12.31 -11.51
C ARG A 138 -20.21 11.25 -11.48
N ILE A 139 -19.23 11.36 -10.55
CA ILE A 139 -18.14 10.42 -10.45
C ILE A 139 -18.62 9.22 -9.66
N ALA A 140 -18.58 8.04 -10.28
CA ALA A 140 -18.90 6.80 -9.60
C ALA A 140 -17.82 6.49 -8.57
N GLN A 141 -18.20 6.10 -7.36
CA GLN A 141 -17.29 5.72 -6.30
C GLN A 141 -17.62 4.31 -5.80
N ALA A 142 -16.60 3.47 -5.64
CA ALA A 142 -16.72 2.18 -5.01
C ALA A 142 -15.65 1.99 -3.94
N GLU A 143 -15.96 1.18 -2.94
CA GLU A 143 -15.02 0.76 -1.91
C GLU A 143 -14.65 -0.71 -2.13
N THR A 144 -13.41 -1.04 -1.88
CA THR A 144 -12.89 -2.40 -1.82
C THR A 144 -11.87 -2.49 -0.69
N VAL A 145 -11.09 -3.56 -0.67
CA VAL A 145 -9.98 -3.75 0.27
C VAL A 145 -8.66 -3.83 -0.48
N HIS A 146 -7.56 -3.62 0.22
CA HIS A 146 -6.26 -4.00 -0.30
C HIS A 146 -6.13 -5.53 -0.21
N GLY A 147 -5.96 -6.21 -1.35
CA GLY A 147 -5.87 -7.66 -1.42
C GLY A 147 -4.64 -8.23 -0.70
N HIS A 148 -4.75 -9.49 -0.26
CA HIS A 148 -3.65 -10.22 0.40
C HIS A 148 -2.54 -10.63 -0.58
N TYR A 149 -1.41 -11.15 -0.04
CA TYR A 149 -0.25 -11.55 -0.83
C TYR A 149 -0.03 -13.08 -0.86
N LEU A 150 -1.01 -13.89 -0.44
CA LEU A 150 -0.89 -15.37 -0.41
C LEU A 150 -0.55 -15.98 -1.77
N ASP A 151 -1.01 -15.35 -2.86
CA ASP A 151 -0.84 -15.90 -4.23
C ASP A 151 0.54 -15.61 -4.84
N VAL A 152 1.37 -14.80 -4.18
CA VAL A 152 2.70 -14.40 -4.68
C VAL A 152 3.81 -14.63 -3.69
N THR A 153 3.50 -14.96 -2.44
CA THR A 153 4.48 -15.34 -1.43
C THR A 153 4.61 -16.85 -1.39
N GLU A 154 5.82 -17.35 -1.31
CA GLU A 154 6.02 -18.76 -1.00
C GLU A 154 5.42 -19.06 0.38
N THR A 155 4.85 -20.25 0.55
CA THR A 155 4.36 -20.66 1.88
C THR A 155 5.53 -20.60 2.85
N PRO A 156 5.38 -19.92 4.01
CA PRO A 156 6.45 -19.87 4.99
C PRO A 156 6.94 -21.29 5.32
N THR A 157 8.18 -21.57 5.00
CA THR A 157 8.79 -22.90 5.22
C THR A 157 9.18 -23.11 6.68
N GLN A 158 9.20 -22.03 7.48
CA GLN A 158 9.64 -22.09 8.86
C GLN A 158 8.48 -21.86 9.83
N ALA A 159 8.41 -22.74 10.84
CA ALA A 159 7.67 -22.45 12.06
C ALA A 159 8.11 -21.09 12.64
N ALA A 160 7.23 -20.44 13.41
CA ALA A 160 7.62 -19.23 14.13
C ALA A 160 8.96 -19.44 14.86
N PRO A 161 9.87 -18.47 14.87
CA PRO A 161 11.15 -18.60 15.54
C PRO A 161 10.97 -18.99 17.01
N ASP A 162 11.95 -19.70 17.58
CA ASP A 162 11.95 -20.02 19.00
C ASP A 162 12.18 -18.74 19.83
N LEU A 163 11.30 -18.49 20.79
CA LEU A 163 11.37 -17.39 21.75
C LEU A 163 12.49 -17.51 22.78
N GLY A 164 13.22 -18.63 22.83
CA GLY A 164 14.28 -18.87 23.81
C GLY A 164 15.44 -17.88 23.77
N ARG A 165 15.58 -17.11 22.68
CA ARG A 165 16.57 -16.03 22.53
C ARG A 165 15.98 -14.61 22.67
N GLY A 166 14.77 -14.47 23.18
CA GLY A 166 14.06 -13.20 23.25
C GLY A 166 13.17 -12.93 22.04
N VAL A 167 12.47 -11.79 22.06
CA VAL A 167 11.54 -11.41 21.00
C VAL A 167 12.27 -10.70 19.87
N ARG A 168 12.13 -11.21 18.65
CA ARG A 168 12.61 -10.56 17.45
C ARG A 168 11.47 -9.82 16.75
N LEU A 169 11.58 -8.51 16.67
CA LEU A 169 10.71 -7.65 15.90
C LEU A 169 11.36 -7.29 14.57
N ALA A 170 10.55 -6.96 13.56
CA ALA A 170 11.07 -6.43 12.31
C ALA A 170 10.25 -5.24 11.82
N TYR A 171 10.93 -4.39 11.08
CA TYR A 171 10.36 -3.41 10.17
C TYR A 171 10.90 -3.68 8.76
N PHE A 172 10.05 -3.59 7.76
CA PHE A 172 10.47 -3.72 6.36
C PHE A 172 9.80 -2.69 5.44
N GLY A 173 10.48 -2.39 4.33
CA GLY A 173 9.99 -1.47 3.30
C GLY A 173 10.83 -0.20 3.15
N GLN A 174 10.31 0.79 2.45
CA GLN A 174 11.03 2.04 2.19
C GLN A 174 11.26 2.84 3.47
N ILE A 175 12.50 3.31 3.69
CA ILE A 175 12.88 4.17 4.83
C ILE A 175 12.53 5.62 4.47
N ARG A 176 11.39 6.10 4.98
CA ARG A 176 10.86 7.46 4.76
C ARG A 176 10.51 8.13 6.09
N ARG A 177 10.56 9.46 6.16
CA ARG A 177 10.31 10.25 7.39
C ARG A 177 8.98 9.92 8.05
N TYR A 178 7.88 9.81 7.29
CA TYR A 178 6.56 9.52 7.85
C TYR A 178 6.43 8.11 8.43
N LYS A 179 7.36 7.23 8.08
CA LYS A 179 7.40 5.86 8.59
C LYS A 179 8.08 5.74 9.95
N ASN A 180 8.76 6.80 10.41
CA ASN A 180 9.23 6.97 11.79
C ASN A 180 10.13 5.84 12.32
N VAL A 181 10.89 5.21 11.44
CA VAL A 181 11.72 4.02 11.76
C VAL A 181 12.88 4.37 12.67
N GLU A 182 13.38 5.62 12.59
CA GLU A 182 14.40 6.17 13.46
C GLU A 182 13.97 6.19 14.94
N LEU A 183 12.70 6.53 15.20
CA LEU A 183 12.14 6.46 16.55
C LEU A 183 12.07 5.01 17.04
N LEU A 184 11.57 4.09 16.21
CA LEU A 184 11.50 2.66 16.56
C LEU A 184 12.87 2.12 16.94
N ALA A 185 13.92 2.40 16.15
CA ALA A 185 15.29 1.98 16.44
C ALA A 185 15.76 2.54 17.80
N GLY A 186 15.55 3.84 18.05
CA GLY A 186 15.91 4.46 19.33
C GLY A 186 15.19 3.88 20.54
N LEU A 187 13.94 3.49 20.38
CA LEU A 187 13.16 2.86 21.45
C LEU A 187 13.64 1.44 21.76
N VAL A 188 13.89 0.63 20.71
CA VAL A 188 14.34 -0.75 20.85
C VAL A 188 15.77 -0.83 21.37
N ALA A 189 16.63 0.11 21.05
CA ALA A 189 17.99 0.19 21.61
C ALA A 189 18.02 0.14 23.15
N GLY A 190 16.97 0.63 23.81
CA GLY A 190 16.80 0.59 25.26
C GLY A 190 16.06 -0.64 25.82
N LEU A 191 15.83 -1.67 25.00
CA LEU A 191 15.11 -2.92 25.38
C LEU A 191 15.98 -4.14 25.05
N PRO A 192 16.91 -4.53 25.93
CA PRO A 192 17.90 -5.58 25.61
C PRO A 192 17.28 -6.97 25.33
N GLU A 193 16.07 -7.22 25.84
CA GLU A 193 15.30 -8.45 25.61
C GLU A 193 14.55 -8.49 24.27
N VAL A 194 14.57 -7.39 23.52
CA VAL A 194 13.92 -7.26 22.21
C VAL A 194 15.00 -7.00 21.16
N SER A 195 15.03 -7.77 20.10
CA SER A 195 15.86 -7.47 18.93
C SER A 195 15.01 -6.89 17.81
N LEU A 196 15.62 -6.03 16.97
CA LEU A 196 14.98 -5.40 15.82
C LEU A 196 15.78 -5.64 14.56
N VAL A 197 15.11 -6.09 13.50
CA VAL A 197 15.65 -6.07 12.15
C VAL A 197 14.98 -4.92 11.38
N VAL A 198 15.78 -4.05 10.75
CA VAL A 198 15.31 -3.01 9.85
C VAL A 198 15.76 -3.34 8.44
N ALA A 199 14.84 -3.75 7.58
CA ALA A 199 15.11 -4.14 6.20
C ALA A 199 14.41 -3.21 5.21
N GLY A 200 15.17 -2.65 4.23
CA GLY A 200 14.49 -1.84 3.23
C GLY A 200 15.37 -0.89 2.42
N ARG A 201 14.67 -0.15 1.53
CA ARG A 201 15.34 0.83 0.67
C ARG A 201 15.55 2.15 1.41
N ARG A 202 16.76 2.70 1.32
CA ARG A 202 17.15 4.03 1.83
C ARG A 202 16.54 5.14 0.97
N SER A 203 15.28 5.48 1.16
CA SER A 203 14.60 6.53 0.38
C SER A 203 14.94 7.94 0.87
N HIS A 204 15.35 8.09 2.15
CA HIS A 204 15.80 9.34 2.75
C HIS A 204 17.13 9.08 3.48
N ALA A 205 18.21 9.64 2.95
CA ALA A 205 19.57 9.37 3.42
C ALA A 205 19.80 9.82 4.88
N ASP A 206 19.22 10.93 5.29
CA ASP A 206 19.34 11.47 6.64
C ASP A 206 18.62 10.58 7.67
N VAL A 207 17.44 10.06 7.34
CA VAL A 207 16.72 9.10 8.18
C VAL A 207 17.51 7.80 8.32
N ALA A 208 18.06 7.28 7.21
CA ALA A 208 18.90 6.09 7.23
C ALA A 208 20.14 6.27 8.09
N ALA A 209 20.84 7.42 7.96
CA ALA A 209 22.01 7.75 8.77
C ALA A 209 21.67 7.83 10.28
N SER A 210 20.49 8.34 10.65
CA SER A 210 20.05 8.37 12.04
C SER A 210 19.83 6.96 12.60
N ILE A 211 19.26 6.05 11.82
CA ILE A 211 19.08 4.63 12.21
C ILE A 211 20.44 3.95 12.37
N GLU A 212 21.36 4.17 11.45
CA GLU A 212 22.73 3.61 11.50
C GLU A 212 23.47 4.08 12.76
N ALA A 213 23.37 5.36 13.10
CA ALA A 213 23.99 5.92 14.30
C ALA A 213 23.48 5.24 15.59
N VAL A 214 22.18 4.95 15.68
CA VAL A 214 21.61 4.20 16.79
C VAL A 214 22.16 2.76 16.84
N ALA A 215 22.20 2.07 15.71
CA ALA A 215 22.60 0.68 15.64
C ALA A 215 24.08 0.45 16.02
N VAL A 216 24.97 1.44 15.83
CA VAL A 216 26.38 1.36 16.25
C VAL A 216 26.53 1.04 17.75
N SER A 217 25.64 1.58 18.59
CA SER A 217 25.65 1.39 20.03
C SER A 217 24.62 0.38 20.56
N ALA A 218 23.82 -0.20 19.68
CA ALA A 218 22.71 -1.09 20.02
C ALA A 218 22.88 -2.48 19.36
N PRO A 219 23.55 -3.45 20.01
CA PRO A 219 23.83 -4.77 19.43
C PRO A 219 22.58 -5.60 19.16
N ASN A 220 21.44 -5.20 19.70
CA ASN A 220 20.12 -5.80 19.46
C ASN A 220 19.42 -5.25 18.18
N ILE A 221 20.08 -4.39 17.40
CA ILE A 221 19.53 -3.86 16.14
C ILE A 221 20.39 -4.36 14.97
N THR A 222 19.73 -4.99 14.00
CA THR A 222 20.35 -5.45 12.75
C THR A 222 19.78 -4.65 11.58
N LEU A 223 20.63 -4.19 10.67
CA LEU A 223 20.24 -3.39 9.52
C LEU A 223 20.52 -4.13 8.21
N ASP A 224 19.51 -4.24 7.35
CA ASP A 224 19.64 -4.57 5.93
C ASP A 224 19.00 -3.44 5.10
N MET A 225 19.65 -2.28 5.11
CA MET A 225 19.19 -1.08 4.40
C MET A 225 20.07 -0.85 3.17
N ARG A 226 19.45 -0.85 1.97
CA ARG A 226 20.16 -0.73 0.68
C ARG A 226 19.71 0.52 -0.09
N SER A 227 20.50 0.96 -1.07
CA SER A 227 20.14 2.03 -2.01
C SER A 227 19.04 1.56 -2.98
N GLU A 228 19.09 0.31 -3.39
CA GLU A 228 18.11 -0.33 -4.26
C GLU A 228 17.02 -1.05 -3.45
N PRO A 229 15.85 -1.33 -4.03
CA PRO A 229 14.86 -2.19 -3.41
C PRO A 229 15.46 -3.56 -3.06
N LEU A 230 15.09 -4.09 -1.90
CA LEU A 230 15.47 -5.46 -1.54
C LEU A 230 14.71 -6.45 -2.43
N PRO A 231 15.33 -7.58 -2.82
CA PRO A 231 14.63 -8.70 -3.42
C PRO A 231 13.48 -9.21 -2.53
N ASP A 232 12.40 -9.69 -3.11
CA ASP A 232 11.24 -10.21 -2.37
C ASP A 232 11.65 -11.32 -1.39
N ALA A 233 12.55 -12.23 -1.78
CA ALA A 233 13.05 -13.29 -0.91
C ALA A 233 13.77 -12.77 0.35
N ASP A 234 14.45 -11.61 0.29
CA ASP A 234 15.09 -11.00 1.45
C ASP A 234 14.04 -10.39 2.39
N ILE A 235 12.99 -9.77 1.83
CA ILE A 235 11.86 -9.25 2.60
C ILE A 235 11.08 -10.40 3.25
N GLU A 236 10.78 -11.47 2.53
CA GLU A 236 10.12 -12.65 3.03
C GLU A 236 10.90 -13.28 4.20
N ARG A 237 12.21 -13.48 4.02
CA ARG A 237 13.07 -13.98 5.10
C ARG A 237 13.06 -13.07 6.33
N CYS A 238 13.16 -11.74 6.14
CA CYS A 238 13.09 -10.78 7.24
C CYS A 238 11.79 -10.92 8.05
N VAL A 239 10.65 -11.06 7.34
CA VAL A 239 9.35 -11.23 7.97
C VAL A 239 9.21 -12.60 8.64
N ASP A 240 9.67 -13.67 8.00
CA ASP A 240 9.56 -15.05 8.51
C ASP A 240 10.40 -15.27 9.76
N GLU A 241 11.56 -14.63 9.85
CA GLU A 241 12.43 -14.70 11.03
C GLU A 241 11.96 -13.82 12.19
N ALA A 242 10.97 -12.96 12.00
CA ALA A 242 10.42 -12.12 13.05
C ALA A 242 9.27 -12.82 13.79
N HIS A 243 9.09 -12.50 15.08
CA HIS A 243 7.91 -12.89 15.85
C HIS A 243 6.73 -11.96 15.61
N GLY A 244 7.01 -10.66 15.29
CA GLY A 244 6.02 -9.66 14.96
C GLY A 244 6.63 -8.49 14.18
N ILE A 245 5.77 -7.77 13.49
CA ILE A 245 6.15 -6.62 12.65
C ILE A 245 5.68 -5.34 13.34
N VAL A 246 6.56 -4.33 13.40
CA VAL A 246 6.22 -3.02 13.96
C VAL A 246 6.22 -1.98 12.84
N LEU A 247 5.10 -1.28 12.70
CA LEU A 247 4.88 -0.23 11.71
C LEU A 247 4.67 1.11 12.45
N PRO A 248 5.74 1.89 12.74
CA PRO A 248 5.66 3.06 13.62
C PRO A 248 5.22 4.33 12.91
N TYR A 249 4.30 4.21 11.96
CA TYR A 249 3.90 5.27 11.05
C TYR A 249 3.29 6.48 11.75
N ARG A 250 3.67 7.69 11.35
CA ARG A 250 3.00 8.95 11.76
C ARG A 250 1.74 9.21 10.97
N ALA A 251 1.70 8.75 9.72
CA ALA A 251 0.53 8.86 8.85
C ALA A 251 0.56 7.73 7.80
N ILE A 252 -0.59 7.15 7.56
CA ILE A 252 -0.76 6.14 6.51
C ILE A 252 -2.22 6.16 6.04
N LEU A 253 -2.47 5.92 4.77
CA LEU A 253 -3.81 5.69 4.26
C LEU A 253 -4.09 4.19 4.20
N ASN A 254 -3.26 3.46 3.44
CA ASN A 254 -3.34 2.00 3.30
C ASN A 254 -1.96 1.40 3.54
N SER A 255 -1.89 0.20 4.12
CA SER A 255 -0.62 -0.44 4.45
C SER A 255 -0.46 -1.82 3.82
N GLY A 256 0.14 -1.87 2.63
CA GLY A 256 0.54 -3.14 2.02
C GLY A 256 1.50 -3.94 2.90
N ALA A 257 2.38 -3.27 3.67
CA ALA A 257 3.29 -3.95 4.59
C ALA A 257 2.57 -4.69 5.73
N ALA A 258 1.48 -4.12 6.27
CA ALA A 258 0.67 -4.83 7.28
C ALA A 258 0.05 -6.09 6.68
N ILE A 259 -0.54 -5.99 5.50
CA ILE A 259 -1.18 -7.11 4.81
C ILE A 259 -0.16 -8.17 4.39
N PHE A 260 1.03 -7.75 3.94
CA PHE A 260 2.12 -8.66 3.61
C PHE A 260 2.57 -9.45 4.85
N ALA A 261 2.78 -8.79 6.00
CA ALA A 261 3.12 -9.45 7.26
C ALA A 261 2.06 -10.47 7.67
N LEU A 262 0.78 -10.11 7.57
CA LEU A 262 -0.35 -11.01 7.85
C LEU A 262 -0.38 -12.19 6.87
N SER A 263 -0.09 -11.96 5.58
CA SER A 263 0.01 -13.03 4.58
C SER A 263 1.11 -14.04 4.90
N ARG A 264 2.16 -13.61 5.61
CA ARG A 264 3.23 -14.47 6.14
C ARG A 264 2.95 -15.00 7.55
N GLY A 265 1.73 -14.78 8.09
CA GLY A 265 1.35 -15.25 9.42
C GLY A 265 2.09 -14.53 10.56
N ARG A 266 2.49 -13.27 10.38
CA ARG A 266 3.13 -12.46 11.43
C ARG A 266 2.19 -11.38 11.95
N PRO A 267 1.97 -11.30 13.28
CA PRO A 267 1.18 -10.24 13.87
C PRO A 267 1.85 -8.87 13.68
N VAL A 268 1.02 -7.84 13.66
CA VAL A 268 1.45 -6.46 13.39
C VAL A 268 1.11 -5.57 14.58
N LEU A 269 2.06 -4.73 15.00
CA LEU A 269 1.84 -3.58 15.86
C LEU A 269 1.86 -2.31 15.00
N ALA A 270 0.80 -1.52 15.04
CA ALA A 270 0.65 -0.33 14.19
C ALA A 270 -0.15 0.78 14.87
N PRO A 271 -0.07 2.05 14.43
CA PRO A 271 -0.89 3.13 14.98
C PRO A 271 -2.36 2.96 14.58
N ARG A 272 -3.27 3.46 15.43
CA ARG A 272 -4.71 3.52 15.14
C ARG A 272 -5.02 4.66 14.17
N THR A 273 -4.61 4.51 12.90
CA THR A 273 -4.80 5.52 11.85
C THR A 273 -4.95 4.89 10.47
N GLY A 274 -5.52 5.63 9.52
CA GLY A 274 -5.76 5.18 8.16
C GLY A 274 -6.70 3.97 8.12
N SER A 275 -6.42 3.02 7.25
CA SER A 275 -7.17 1.77 7.12
C SER A 275 -6.82 0.70 8.17
N LEU A 276 -5.88 0.96 9.09
CA LEU A 276 -5.44 -0.04 10.07
C LEU A 276 -6.53 -0.44 11.08
N PRO A 277 -7.43 0.47 11.55
CA PRO A 277 -8.58 0.08 12.36
C PRO A 277 -9.55 -0.85 11.61
N GLU A 278 -9.81 -0.60 10.34
CA GLU A 278 -10.65 -1.48 9.51
C GLU A 278 -9.97 -2.85 9.31
N LEU A 279 -8.66 -2.86 9.10
CA LEU A 279 -7.89 -4.09 9.01
C LEU A 279 -7.97 -4.91 10.30
N GLN A 280 -7.87 -4.26 11.47
CA GLN A 280 -8.04 -4.93 12.77
C GLN A 280 -9.45 -5.53 12.91
N GLN A 281 -10.50 -4.80 12.51
CA GLN A 281 -11.88 -5.30 12.55
C GLN A 281 -12.07 -6.54 11.67
N MET A 282 -11.43 -6.57 10.48
CA MET A 282 -11.56 -7.69 9.54
C MET A 282 -10.75 -8.92 9.98
N ILE A 283 -9.54 -8.74 10.51
CA ILE A 283 -8.58 -9.83 10.76
C ILE A 283 -8.51 -10.22 12.23
N GLY A 284 -8.92 -9.31 13.12
CA GLY A 284 -8.95 -9.51 14.56
C GLY A 284 -7.73 -8.98 15.30
N GLU A 285 -7.97 -8.62 16.57
CA GLU A 285 -6.95 -8.07 17.47
C GLU A 285 -5.80 -9.06 17.74
N ASN A 286 -6.04 -10.34 17.59
CA ASN A 286 -5.00 -11.37 17.69
C ASN A 286 -3.92 -11.26 16.59
N TRP A 287 -4.14 -10.49 15.54
CA TRP A 287 -3.22 -10.35 14.43
C TRP A 287 -2.80 -8.90 14.18
N VAL A 288 -3.65 -7.96 14.54
CA VAL A 288 -3.39 -6.53 14.38
C VAL A 288 -3.57 -5.85 15.73
N GLN A 289 -2.46 -5.52 16.39
CA GLN A 289 -2.42 -4.73 17.62
C GLN A 289 -2.31 -3.25 17.27
N LEU A 290 -3.18 -2.42 17.82
CA LEU A 290 -3.17 -0.99 17.55
C LEU A 290 -2.82 -0.19 18.80
N TYR A 291 -2.03 0.86 18.60
CA TYR A 291 -1.72 1.84 19.64
C TYR A 291 -2.19 3.26 19.21
N ASP A 292 -2.43 4.13 20.19
CA ASP A 292 -2.85 5.50 19.98
C ASP A 292 -1.65 6.45 20.10
N GLY A 293 -1.62 7.50 19.26
CA GLY A 293 -0.56 8.50 19.26
C GLY A 293 0.75 8.03 18.64
N GLU A 294 1.87 8.43 19.21
CA GLU A 294 3.21 8.02 18.79
C GLU A 294 3.64 6.79 19.60
N VAL A 295 4.28 5.83 18.92
CA VAL A 295 4.80 4.63 19.61
C VAL A 295 5.82 5.01 20.67
N ASP A 296 5.75 4.32 21.82
CA ASP A 296 6.70 4.49 22.92
C ASP A 296 7.31 3.15 23.34
N ARG A 297 8.28 3.20 24.25
CA ARG A 297 8.98 2.00 24.76
C ARG A 297 8.02 1.05 25.47
N LYS A 298 7.04 1.58 26.21
CA LYS A 298 6.05 0.78 26.93
C LYS A 298 5.18 -0.02 25.95
N THR A 299 4.74 0.59 24.88
CA THR A 299 3.97 -0.04 23.80
C THR A 299 4.75 -1.20 23.16
N ILE A 300 6.05 -0.99 22.84
CA ILE A 300 6.89 -2.03 22.24
C ILE A 300 7.11 -3.18 23.26
N ALA A 301 7.40 -2.87 24.52
CA ALA A 301 7.58 -3.88 25.55
C ALA A 301 6.30 -4.71 25.79
N ALA A 302 5.14 -4.06 25.81
CA ALA A 302 3.84 -4.72 25.94
C ALA A 302 3.55 -5.65 24.74
N PHE A 303 3.86 -5.21 23.52
CA PHE A 303 3.73 -6.07 22.35
C PHE A 303 4.68 -7.27 22.39
N ALA A 304 5.93 -7.07 22.82
CA ALA A 304 6.88 -8.15 22.98
C ALA A 304 6.42 -9.18 24.05
N GLU A 305 5.88 -8.71 25.17
CA GLU A 305 5.33 -9.59 26.21
C GLU A 305 4.10 -10.36 25.72
N TRP A 306 3.21 -9.67 24.98
CA TRP A 306 2.06 -10.32 24.36
C TRP A 306 2.50 -11.41 23.37
N LEU A 307 3.56 -11.18 22.56
CA LEU A 307 4.14 -12.20 21.67
C LEU A 307 4.70 -13.41 22.43
N ARG A 308 5.32 -13.21 23.62
CA ARG A 308 5.81 -14.30 24.47
C ARG A 308 4.69 -15.16 25.03
N GLY A 309 3.61 -14.51 25.48
CA GLY A 309 2.44 -15.21 26.04
C GLY A 309 1.59 -15.93 25.00
N ARG A 310 1.82 -15.63 23.73
CA ARG A 310 1.07 -16.20 22.62
C ARG A 310 1.84 -17.37 22.01
N ALA A 311 1.30 -18.58 22.13
CA ALA A 311 1.68 -19.62 21.20
C ALA A 311 1.27 -19.14 19.79
N LEU A 312 2.23 -18.86 18.90
CA LEU A 312 1.97 -18.48 17.50
C LEU A 312 1.37 -19.69 16.77
N GLN A 313 0.15 -20.05 17.13
CA GLN A 313 -0.59 -21.15 16.53
C GLN A 313 -1.59 -20.60 15.51
N GLY A 314 -1.56 -21.18 14.32
CA GLY A 314 -2.48 -20.84 13.24
C GLY A 314 -2.00 -19.71 12.34
N LYS A 315 -2.89 -19.35 11.41
CA LYS A 315 -2.71 -18.24 10.46
C LYS A 315 -3.93 -17.33 10.56
N PRO A 316 -3.80 -16.02 10.21
CA PRO A 316 -4.97 -15.16 10.13
C PRO A 316 -5.90 -15.65 9.01
N ASP A 317 -7.21 -15.48 9.22
CA ASP A 317 -8.16 -15.60 8.12
C ASP A 317 -8.08 -14.34 7.25
N LEU A 318 -7.54 -14.47 6.05
CA LEU A 318 -7.42 -13.39 5.09
C LEU A 318 -8.52 -13.42 4.01
N SER A 319 -9.54 -14.26 4.16
CA SER A 319 -10.67 -14.31 3.23
C SER A 319 -11.38 -12.96 3.04
N PRO A 320 -11.48 -12.06 4.07
CA PRO A 320 -12.00 -10.72 3.88
C PRO A 320 -11.18 -9.84 2.93
N LEU A 321 -9.90 -10.19 2.71
CA LEU A 321 -8.97 -9.50 1.82
C LEU A 321 -8.74 -10.26 0.50
N SER A 322 -9.68 -11.10 0.09
CA SER A 322 -9.52 -11.94 -1.11
C SER A 322 -9.52 -11.12 -2.40
N TRP A 323 -8.75 -11.56 -3.37
CA TRP A 323 -8.72 -10.96 -4.71
C TRP A 323 -10.02 -11.17 -5.49
N ASP A 324 -10.79 -12.21 -5.17
CA ASP A 324 -12.14 -12.40 -5.72
C ASP A 324 -13.08 -11.25 -5.30
N ARG A 325 -13.04 -10.85 -4.01
CA ARG A 325 -13.77 -9.67 -3.53
C ARG A 325 -13.32 -8.41 -4.27
N VAL A 326 -12.02 -8.14 -4.31
CA VAL A 326 -11.47 -6.98 -5.02
C VAL A 326 -11.93 -6.96 -6.48
N GLY A 327 -11.83 -8.09 -7.18
CA GLY A 327 -12.26 -8.21 -8.57
C GLY A 327 -13.76 -7.89 -8.76
N LYS A 328 -14.62 -8.42 -7.88
CA LYS A 328 -16.07 -8.15 -7.91
C LYS A 328 -16.41 -6.67 -7.68
N ASP A 329 -15.77 -6.04 -6.69
CA ASP A 329 -15.98 -4.63 -6.38
C ASP A 329 -15.54 -3.73 -7.54
N VAL A 330 -14.36 -4.02 -8.14
CA VAL A 330 -13.87 -3.32 -9.33
C VAL A 330 -14.78 -3.52 -10.52
N ALA A 331 -15.27 -4.74 -10.72
CA ALA A 331 -16.20 -5.04 -11.82
C ALA A 331 -17.51 -4.27 -11.69
N GLY A 332 -18.06 -4.14 -10.48
CA GLY A 332 -19.24 -3.33 -10.22
C GLY A 332 -19.04 -1.85 -10.56
N LEU A 333 -17.87 -1.30 -10.22
CA LEU A 333 -17.51 0.08 -10.58
C LEU A 333 -17.37 0.22 -12.11
N LEU A 334 -16.66 -0.71 -12.76
CA LEU A 334 -16.47 -0.71 -14.21
C LEU A 334 -17.80 -0.80 -14.95
N ASP A 335 -18.69 -1.70 -14.55
CA ASP A 335 -20.02 -1.84 -15.15
C ASP A 335 -20.81 -0.52 -15.06
N THR A 336 -20.77 0.15 -13.90
CA THR A 336 -21.42 1.44 -13.68
C THR A 336 -20.85 2.53 -14.57
N VAL A 337 -19.51 2.63 -14.63
CA VAL A 337 -18.79 3.69 -15.36
C VAL A 337 -18.90 3.52 -16.87
N ILE A 338 -18.85 2.28 -17.37
CA ILE A 338 -18.90 1.99 -18.82
C ILE A 338 -20.33 2.09 -19.36
N ALA A 339 -21.34 1.81 -18.55
CA ALA A 339 -22.74 1.91 -18.96
C ALA A 339 -23.28 3.35 -19.01
N GLY A 340 -22.72 4.26 -18.21
CA GLY A 340 -23.06 5.70 -18.17
C GLY A 340 -22.20 6.53 -19.11
#